data_a5c612ae00ce8e97e33daf6d6dd6ac3d
#
_entry.id   a5c612ae00ce8e97e33daf6d6dd6ac3d
#
_cell.length_a   1.000
_cell.length_b   1.000
_cell.length_c   1.000
_cell.angle_alpha   90.00
_cell.angle_beta   90.00
_cell.angle_gamma   90.00
#
_symmetry.space_group_name_H-M   'P 1'
#
loop_
_entity.id
_entity.type
_entity.pdbx_description
1 polymer ?
#
loop_
_entity_poly.entity_id
_entity_poly.type
_entity_poly.pdbx_seq_one_letter_code
_entity_poly.pdbx_strand_id
1 'polypeptide(L)'
;MKIYKPTLAWAIGNQKTVGVAALLLLLGTVLVFPRVGKTFMPTMDEGDIIIQLEMVPSINLATTVDIVQTVERAILEEVPDILRIVSRSGSDEIGMDPMGLNETDMFLQLKPNDEWQAENKEALESQLRGVLEKFPGVNFGFTQPIDMRVSEMLTGSRGDVAIKLFGTSLDELNAGAQRIADLVASVAGAVDTTASLNEGAQYLQVKVDRVRSGRLGLDSDELQ
;
A
#
# COMPACT_ATOMS: atom_id res chain seq x y z
N MET A 1 20.20 -15.17 -44.70
CA MET A 1 21.25 -16.17 -44.99
C MET A 1 22.65 -15.57 -45.21
N LYS A 2 22.83 -14.31 -45.54
CA LYS A 2 24.16 -13.70 -45.86
C LYS A 2 25.11 -13.58 -44.66
N ILE A 3 24.60 -13.45 -43.43
CA ILE A 3 25.41 -13.30 -42.21
C ILE A 3 25.64 -14.67 -41.51
N TYR A 4 24.64 -15.52 -41.48
CA TYR A 4 24.67 -16.78 -40.73
C TYR A 4 25.79 -17.74 -41.21
N LYS A 5 25.91 -17.99 -42.56
CA LYS A 5 26.91 -18.93 -43.11
C LYS A 5 28.36 -18.56 -42.76
N PRO A 6 28.81 -17.28 -42.93
CA PRO A 6 30.18 -16.93 -42.59
C PRO A 6 30.43 -16.98 -41.08
N THR A 7 29.46 -16.54 -40.25
CA THR A 7 29.59 -16.64 -38.78
C THR A 7 29.71 -18.07 -38.30
N LEU A 8 28.89 -19.00 -38.84
CA LEU A 8 28.97 -20.40 -38.50
C LEU A 8 30.31 -21.04 -38.93
N ALA A 9 30.77 -20.74 -40.14
CA ALA A 9 32.05 -21.25 -40.65
C ALA A 9 33.22 -20.74 -39.78
N TRP A 10 33.19 -19.45 -39.38
CA TRP A 10 34.21 -18.88 -38.51
C TRP A 10 34.16 -19.55 -37.11
N ALA A 11 32.97 -19.75 -36.54
CA ALA A 11 32.80 -20.36 -35.21
C ALA A 11 33.30 -21.83 -35.19
N ILE A 12 33.02 -22.59 -36.22
CA ILE A 12 33.52 -23.96 -36.36
C ILE A 12 35.04 -24.02 -36.54
N GLY A 13 35.62 -23.06 -37.28
CA GLY A 13 37.06 -22.92 -37.43
C GLY A 13 37.82 -22.46 -36.20
N ASN A 14 37.12 -21.73 -35.28
CA ASN A 14 37.71 -21.13 -34.08
C ASN A 14 37.08 -21.63 -32.76
N GLN A 15 36.92 -22.93 -32.62
CA GLN A 15 36.23 -23.56 -31.49
C GLN A 15 36.77 -23.14 -30.12
N LYS A 16 38.10 -22.97 -29.97
CA LYS A 16 38.75 -22.54 -28.73
C LYS A 16 38.35 -21.12 -28.36
N THR A 17 38.31 -20.22 -29.36
CA THR A 17 37.92 -18.79 -29.14
C THR A 17 36.46 -18.71 -28.74
N VAL A 18 35.58 -19.48 -29.38
CA VAL A 18 34.16 -19.55 -29.02
C VAL A 18 33.99 -20.10 -27.61
N GLY A 19 34.74 -21.15 -27.24
CA GLY A 19 34.71 -21.75 -25.90
C GLY A 19 35.17 -20.76 -24.81
N VAL A 20 36.27 -20.02 -25.06
CA VAL A 20 36.77 -19.01 -24.15
C VAL A 20 35.75 -17.85 -24.02
N ALA A 21 35.18 -17.40 -25.12
CA ALA A 21 34.16 -16.33 -25.08
C ALA A 21 32.90 -16.77 -24.30
N ALA A 22 32.43 -17.99 -24.52
CA ALA A 22 31.31 -18.56 -23.75
C ALA A 22 31.63 -18.65 -22.26
N LEU A 23 32.84 -19.08 -21.89
CA LEU A 23 33.29 -19.15 -20.49
C LEU A 23 33.35 -17.75 -19.84
N LEU A 24 33.88 -16.76 -20.56
CA LEU A 24 33.94 -15.37 -20.07
C LEU A 24 32.54 -14.78 -19.87
N LEU A 25 31.60 -15.05 -20.79
CA LEU A 25 30.21 -14.64 -20.66
C LEU A 25 29.55 -15.29 -19.44
N LEU A 26 29.79 -16.60 -19.25
CA LEU A 26 29.26 -17.33 -18.08
C LEU A 26 29.81 -16.75 -16.77
N LEU A 27 31.11 -16.53 -16.68
CA LEU A 27 31.74 -15.89 -15.51
C LEU A 27 31.21 -14.48 -15.28
N GLY A 28 31.04 -13.69 -16.32
CA GLY A 28 30.42 -12.37 -16.25
C GLY A 28 29.01 -12.43 -15.70
N THR A 29 28.19 -13.38 -16.17
CA THR A 29 26.82 -13.61 -15.70
C THR A 29 26.82 -13.96 -14.20
N VAL A 30 27.69 -14.89 -13.75
CA VAL A 30 27.77 -15.28 -12.35
C VAL A 30 28.18 -14.10 -11.44
N LEU A 31 29.06 -13.23 -11.91
CA LEU A 31 29.48 -12.03 -11.17
C LEU A 31 28.38 -10.95 -11.09
N VAL A 32 27.58 -10.82 -12.12
CA VAL A 32 26.49 -9.81 -12.20
C VAL A 32 25.23 -10.30 -11.50
N PHE A 33 24.94 -11.60 -11.55
CA PHE A 33 23.71 -12.18 -11.02
C PHE A 33 23.36 -11.78 -9.57
N PRO A 34 24.31 -11.71 -8.60
CA PRO A 34 24.00 -11.27 -7.25
C PRO A 34 23.62 -9.77 -7.15
N ARG A 35 23.96 -8.97 -8.18
CA ARG A 35 23.66 -7.54 -8.22
C ARG A 35 22.31 -7.24 -8.91
N VAL A 36 21.72 -8.22 -9.53
CA VAL A 36 20.38 -8.09 -10.12
C VAL A 36 19.35 -8.08 -9.00
N GLY A 37 18.56 -7.02 -8.94
CA GLY A 37 17.45 -6.92 -7.99
C GLY A 37 16.45 -8.06 -8.19
N LYS A 38 15.82 -8.49 -7.10
CA LYS A 38 14.79 -9.53 -7.13
C LYS A 38 13.50 -8.89 -6.66
N THR A 39 12.47 -8.95 -7.49
CA THR A 39 11.10 -8.59 -7.13
C THR A 39 10.24 -9.84 -7.19
N PHE A 40 9.30 -9.96 -6.25
CA PHE A 40 8.38 -11.10 -6.22
C PHE A 40 7.40 -11.04 -7.41
N MET A 41 6.91 -9.85 -7.70
CA MET A 41 6.10 -9.55 -8.88
C MET A 41 6.61 -8.28 -9.54
N PRO A 42 6.62 -8.21 -10.88
CA PRO A 42 6.85 -6.94 -11.54
C PRO A 42 5.70 -6.00 -11.19
N THR A 43 6.02 -4.75 -10.84
CA THR A 43 5.02 -3.68 -10.71
C THR A 43 4.38 -3.48 -12.07
N MET A 44 3.09 -3.78 -12.19
CA MET A 44 2.31 -3.48 -13.39
C MET A 44 1.66 -2.11 -13.17
N ASP A 45 1.74 -1.25 -14.18
CA ASP A 45 0.94 -0.04 -14.17
C ASP A 45 -0.51 -0.40 -14.52
N GLU A 46 -1.39 -0.24 -13.52
CA GLU A 46 -2.82 -0.59 -13.64
C GLU A 46 -3.65 0.57 -14.17
N GLY A 47 -3.02 1.72 -14.44
CA GLY A 47 -3.69 2.91 -14.97
C GLY A 47 -4.43 3.74 -13.91
N ASP A 48 -4.71 3.19 -12.73
CA ASP A 48 -5.38 3.87 -11.62
C ASP A 48 -4.46 3.99 -10.40
N ILE A 49 -4.79 4.92 -9.49
CA ILE A 49 -4.10 5.11 -8.21
C ILE A 49 -5.12 4.93 -7.09
N ILE A 50 -4.71 4.26 -6.03
CA ILE A 50 -5.43 4.24 -4.76
C ILE A 50 -4.61 5.04 -3.75
N ILE A 51 -5.28 5.98 -3.08
CA ILE A 51 -4.74 6.66 -1.90
C ILE A 51 -5.41 6.05 -0.68
N GLN A 52 -4.60 5.48 0.21
CA GLN A 52 -5.05 4.97 1.50
C GLN A 52 -4.87 6.08 2.52
N LEU A 53 -5.96 6.53 3.12
CA LEU A 53 -5.95 7.53 4.18
C LEU A 53 -6.16 6.86 5.54
N GLU A 54 -5.39 7.28 6.52
CA GLU A 54 -5.53 6.86 7.91
C GLU A 54 -5.53 8.09 8.83
N MET A 55 -6.57 8.24 9.62
CA MET A 55 -6.75 9.29 10.61
C MET A 55 -6.60 8.71 12.02
N VAL A 56 -6.71 9.56 13.04
CA VAL A 56 -6.63 9.11 14.43
C VAL A 56 -7.71 8.06 14.75
N PRO A 57 -7.39 6.96 15.47
CA PRO A 57 -8.36 5.89 15.74
C PRO A 57 -9.61 6.30 16.53
N SER A 58 -9.56 7.45 17.24
CA SER A 58 -10.69 7.97 18.02
C SER A 58 -11.70 8.78 17.21
N ILE A 59 -11.45 8.98 15.91
CA ILE A 59 -12.34 9.75 15.02
C ILE A 59 -13.66 9.01 14.80
N ASN A 60 -14.76 9.75 14.66
CA ASN A 60 -16.03 9.16 14.26
C ASN A 60 -16.21 9.18 12.73
N LEU A 61 -17.06 8.31 12.22
CA LEU A 61 -17.27 8.14 10.79
C LEU A 61 -17.74 9.43 10.10
N ALA A 62 -18.60 10.24 10.75
CA ALA A 62 -19.11 11.47 10.14
C ALA A 62 -17.96 12.47 9.90
N THR A 63 -17.07 12.63 10.87
CA THR A 63 -15.88 13.49 10.73
C THR A 63 -14.90 12.94 9.70
N THR A 64 -14.72 11.61 9.66
CA THR A 64 -13.91 10.96 8.60
C THR A 64 -14.44 11.33 7.23
N VAL A 65 -15.75 11.17 6.99
CA VAL A 65 -16.39 11.48 5.71
C VAL A 65 -16.23 12.97 5.36
N ASP A 66 -16.40 13.89 6.30
CA ASP A 66 -16.23 15.33 6.07
C ASP A 66 -14.80 15.69 5.64
N ILE A 67 -13.80 15.09 6.30
CA ILE A 67 -12.38 15.26 5.95
C ILE A 67 -12.12 14.70 4.55
N VAL A 68 -12.55 13.46 4.28
CA VAL A 68 -12.38 12.80 2.98
C VAL A 68 -12.98 13.63 1.86
N GLN A 69 -14.21 14.13 2.00
CA GLN A 69 -14.84 15.00 1.01
C GLN A 69 -14.07 16.30 0.78
N THR A 70 -13.41 16.82 1.81
CA THR A 70 -12.59 18.02 1.68
C THR A 70 -11.30 17.73 0.93
N VAL A 71 -10.68 16.57 1.19
CA VAL A 71 -9.51 16.09 0.46
C VAL A 71 -9.85 15.82 -1.00
N GLU A 72 -10.99 15.14 -1.29
CA GLU A 72 -11.46 14.88 -2.66
C GLU A 72 -11.61 16.16 -3.47
N ARG A 73 -12.24 17.18 -2.88
CA ARG A 73 -12.41 18.48 -3.56
C ARG A 73 -11.06 19.12 -3.85
N ALA A 74 -10.13 19.12 -2.90
CA ALA A 74 -8.81 19.69 -3.09
C ALA A 74 -8.04 18.95 -4.21
N ILE A 75 -8.11 17.63 -4.24
CA ILE A 75 -7.47 16.83 -5.30
C ILE A 75 -8.08 17.17 -6.67
N LEU A 76 -9.42 17.19 -6.80
CA LEU A 76 -10.08 17.48 -8.07
C LEU A 76 -9.84 18.91 -8.57
N GLU A 77 -9.64 19.87 -7.66
CA GLU A 77 -9.33 21.26 -8.00
C GLU A 77 -7.88 21.47 -8.42
N GLU A 78 -6.93 20.78 -7.78
CA GLU A 78 -5.49 21.03 -7.96
C GLU A 78 -4.82 20.04 -8.92
N VAL A 79 -5.39 18.85 -9.13
CA VAL A 79 -4.79 17.79 -9.97
C VAL A 79 -5.71 17.48 -11.16
N PRO A 80 -5.50 18.15 -12.30
CA PRO A 80 -6.41 18.08 -13.43
C PRO A 80 -6.39 16.72 -14.18
N ASP A 81 -5.41 15.85 -13.89
CA ASP A 81 -5.29 14.53 -14.50
C ASP A 81 -6.21 13.47 -13.88
N ILE A 82 -6.89 13.83 -12.78
CA ILE A 82 -7.90 12.99 -12.14
C ILE A 82 -9.26 13.21 -12.83
N LEU A 83 -9.89 12.13 -13.27
CA LEU A 83 -11.21 12.16 -13.90
C LEU A 83 -12.32 12.14 -12.85
N ARG A 84 -12.20 11.27 -11.87
CA ARG A 84 -13.13 11.14 -10.73
C ARG A 84 -12.48 10.39 -9.56
N ILE A 85 -13.08 10.55 -8.39
CA ILE A 85 -12.67 9.88 -7.16
C ILE A 85 -13.88 9.10 -6.63
N VAL A 86 -13.62 7.90 -6.11
CA VAL A 86 -14.59 7.10 -5.36
C VAL A 86 -13.91 6.68 -4.06
N SER A 87 -14.45 7.12 -2.93
CA SER A 87 -13.89 6.81 -1.61
C SER A 87 -14.76 5.83 -0.86
N ARG A 88 -14.12 4.92 -0.14
CA ARG A 88 -14.73 3.96 0.76
C ARG A 88 -14.14 4.14 2.15
N SER A 89 -14.96 4.53 3.12
CA SER A 89 -14.56 4.74 4.52
C SER A 89 -15.19 3.70 5.43
N GLY A 90 -14.38 3.09 6.29
CA GLY A 90 -14.83 2.06 7.21
C GLY A 90 -15.13 0.70 6.55
N SER A 91 -15.51 -0.30 7.37
CA SER A 91 -15.86 -1.64 6.88
C SER A 91 -17.27 -1.70 6.31
N ASP A 92 -17.50 -2.67 5.43
CA ASP A 92 -18.82 -3.04 4.94
C ASP A 92 -19.66 -3.77 6.02
N GLU A 93 -20.97 -3.86 5.79
CA GLU A 93 -21.91 -4.56 6.71
C GLU A 93 -21.58 -6.06 6.83
N ILE A 94 -20.92 -6.65 5.84
CA ILE A 94 -20.61 -8.08 5.79
C ILE A 94 -19.26 -8.38 6.47
N GLY A 95 -18.44 -7.37 6.74
CA GLY A 95 -17.14 -7.52 7.41
C GLY A 95 -16.10 -8.28 6.58
N MET A 96 -16.25 -8.29 5.25
CA MET A 96 -15.28 -8.94 4.35
C MET A 96 -13.95 -8.18 4.24
N ASP A 97 -14.00 -6.89 4.52
CA ASP A 97 -12.83 -6.00 4.50
C ASP A 97 -12.83 -5.18 5.80
N PRO A 98 -12.12 -5.64 6.83
CA PRO A 98 -12.14 -5.03 8.16
C PRO A 98 -11.31 -3.73 8.16
N MET A 99 -11.95 -2.62 7.79
CA MET A 99 -11.39 -1.27 7.90
C MET A 99 -11.88 -0.57 9.16
N GLY A 100 -11.00 0.22 9.79
CA GLY A 100 -11.38 1.11 10.88
C GLY A 100 -12.24 2.28 10.38
N LEU A 101 -13.01 2.89 11.29
CA LEU A 101 -13.79 4.10 10.96
C LEU A 101 -12.89 5.31 10.60
N ASN A 102 -11.63 5.23 10.94
CA ASN A 102 -10.57 6.20 10.66
C ASN A 102 -9.82 5.93 9.34
N GLU A 103 -10.17 4.86 8.64
CA GLU A 103 -9.49 4.43 7.42
C GLU A 103 -10.39 4.66 6.20
N THR A 104 -9.75 5.07 5.09
CA THR A 104 -10.45 5.32 3.82
C THR A 104 -9.55 4.94 2.67
N ASP A 105 -10.08 4.18 1.72
CA ASP A 105 -9.48 3.93 0.42
C ASP A 105 -10.13 4.84 -0.63
N MET A 106 -9.32 5.70 -1.24
CA MET A 106 -9.73 6.60 -2.32
C MET A 106 -9.25 6.04 -3.66
N PHE A 107 -10.17 5.61 -4.49
CA PHE A 107 -9.91 5.13 -5.85
C PHE A 107 -9.94 6.31 -6.82
N LEU A 108 -8.80 6.66 -7.38
CA LEU A 108 -8.63 7.75 -8.34
C LEU A 108 -8.62 7.17 -9.74
N GLN A 109 -9.67 7.46 -10.51
CA GLN A 109 -9.67 7.17 -11.93
C GLN A 109 -8.92 8.27 -12.66
N LEU A 110 -7.86 7.90 -13.36
CA LEU A 110 -7.03 8.81 -14.13
C LEU A 110 -7.62 9.05 -15.51
N LYS A 111 -7.26 10.19 -16.12
CA LYS A 111 -7.48 10.43 -17.55
C LYS A 111 -6.61 9.49 -18.39
N PRO A 112 -6.92 9.29 -19.68
CA PRO A 112 -6.00 8.62 -20.59
C PRO A 112 -4.62 9.27 -20.60
N ASN A 113 -3.55 8.47 -20.67
CA ASN A 113 -2.16 8.95 -20.57
C ASN A 113 -1.78 10.05 -21.57
N ASP A 114 -2.43 10.08 -22.73
CA ASP A 114 -2.26 11.09 -23.77
C ASP A 114 -2.89 12.46 -23.42
N GLU A 115 -3.75 12.51 -22.42
CA GLU A 115 -4.39 13.73 -21.91
C GLU A 115 -3.76 14.25 -20.60
N TRP A 116 -2.73 13.57 -20.07
CA TRP A 116 -2.08 13.98 -18.82
C TRP A 116 -1.28 15.28 -19.00
N GLN A 117 -1.33 16.10 -17.94
CA GLN A 117 -0.45 17.26 -17.79
C GLN A 117 0.85 16.89 -17.07
N ALA A 118 0.82 15.86 -16.23
CA ALA A 118 2.00 15.29 -15.60
C ALA A 118 2.85 14.52 -16.62
N GLU A 119 4.18 14.60 -16.50
CA GLU A 119 5.10 13.92 -17.41
C GLU A 119 5.04 12.38 -17.27
N ASN A 120 4.76 11.89 -16.09
CA ASN A 120 4.69 10.47 -15.72
C ASN A 120 3.90 10.29 -14.43
N LYS A 121 3.70 9.03 -14.02
CA LYS A 121 2.94 8.65 -12.83
C LYS A 121 3.60 9.16 -11.54
N GLU A 122 4.92 9.12 -11.47
CA GLU A 122 5.68 9.61 -10.31
C GLU A 122 5.51 11.12 -10.11
N ALA A 123 5.44 11.89 -11.21
CA ALA A 123 5.15 13.32 -11.15
C ALA A 123 3.72 13.58 -10.68
N LEU A 124 2.76 12.77 -11.13
CA LEU A 124 1.37 12.83 -10.68
C LEU A 124 1.24 12.50 -9.19
N GLU A 125 1.89 11.44 -8.72
CA GLU A 125 1.93 11.09 -7.29
C GLU A 125 2.58 12.19 -6.45
N SER A 126 3.61 12.85 -6.96
CA SER A 126 4.24 13.99 -6.30
C SER A 126 3.29 15.19 -6.17
N GLN A 127 2.46 15.46 -7.17
CA GLN A 127 1.42 16.49 -7.10
C GLN A 127 0.35 16.13 -6.06
N LEU A 128 -0.14 14.89 -6.09
CA LEU A 128 -1.10 14.38 -5.11
C LEU A 128 -0.56 14.49 -3.68
N ARG A 129 0.70 14.12 -3.47
CA ARG A 129 1.39 14.26 -2.18
C ARG A 129 1.39 15.69 -1.70
N GLY A 130 1.71 16.64 -2.57
CA GLY A 130 1.69 18.07 -2.24
C GLY A 130 0.31 18.61 -1.83
N VAL A 131 -0.77 18.00 -2.35
CA VAL A 131 -2.15 18.32 -1.91
C VAL A 131 -2.42 17.69 -0.55
N LEU A 132 -2.08 16.42 -0.34
CA LEU A 132 -2.37 15.68 0.90
C LEU A 132 -1.60 16.22 2.10
N GLU A 133 -0.38 16.68 1.93
CA GLU A 133 0.43 17.31 2.99
C GLU A 133 -0.21 18.58 3.59
N LYS A 134 -1.20 19.18 2.92
CA LYS A 134 -1.96 20.32 3.45
C LYS A 134 -2.96 19.92 4.54
N PHE A 135 -3.20 18.61 4.73
CA PHE A 135 -4.17 18.08 5.69
C PHE A 135 -3.46 17.46 6.90
N PRO A 136 -3.16 18.24 7.95
CA PRO A 136 -2.45 17.73 9.12
C PRO A 136 -3.31 16.69 9.87
N GLY A 137 -2.67 15.62 10.33
CA GLY A 137 -3.34 14.52 11.05
C GLY A 137 -3.99 13.46 10.15
N VAL A 138 -3.77 13.55 8.84
CA VAL A 138 -4.12 12.51 7.88
C VAL A 138 -2.82 11.86 7.40
N ASN A 139 -2.62 10.59 7.74
CA ASN A 139 -1.58 9.77 7.14
C ASN A 139 -2.07 9.25 5.81
N PHE A 140 -1.17 9.11 4.85
CA PHE A 140 -1.54 8.63 3.52
C PHE A 140 -0.45 7.74 2.93
N GLY A 141 -0.87 6.84 2.04
CA GLY A 141 0.02 6.01 1.24
C GLY A 141 -0.58 5.81 -0.15
N PHE A 142 0.29 5.58 -1.14
CA PHE A 142 -0.11 5.32 -2.52
C PHE A 142 0.04 3.85 -2.85
N THR A 143 -0.93 3.31 -3.57
CA THR A 143 -0.90 1.93 -4.07
C THR A 143 -1.72 1.81 -5.34
N GLN A 144 -1.84 0.60 -5.85
CA GLN A 144 -2.66 0.26 -7.02
C GLN A 144 -3.62 -0.88 -6.66
N PRO A 145 -4.75 -1.05 -7.39
CA PRO A 145 -5.80 -2.01 -7.03
C PRO A 145 -5.33 -3.46 -6.80
N ILE A 146 -4.51 -4.00 -7.70
CA ILE A 146 -4.00 -5.37 -7.60
C ILE A 146 -2.89 -5.44 -6.56
N ASP A 147 -1.98 -4.47 -6.56
CA ASP A 147 -0.85 -4.39 -5.64
C ASP A 147 -1.31 -4.33 -4.18
N MET A 148 -2.32 -3.50 -3.90
CA MET A 148 -2.98 -3.43 -2.58
C MET A 148 -3.49 -4.81 -2.14
N ARG A 149 -4.23 -5.51 -3.00
CA ARG A 149 -4.79 -6.84 -2.67
C ARG A 149 -3.71 -7.89 -2.46
N VAL A 150 -2.66 -7.87 -3.27
CA VAL A 150 -1.54 -8.79 -3.13
C VAL A 150 -0.78 -8.54 -1.83
N SER A 151 -0.48 -7.29 -1.50
CA SER A 151 0.21 -6.91 -0.26
C SER A 151 -0.61 -7.30 0.98
N GLU A 152 -1.91 -7.03 0.99
CA GLU A 152 -2.82 -7.44 2.08
C GLU A 152 -2.86 -8.96 2.25
N MET A 153 -2.93 -9.73 1.16
CA MET A 153 -2.94 -11.19 1.21
C MET A 153 -1.62 -11.80 1.70
N LEU A 154 -0.49 -11.21 1.34
CA LEU A 154 0.83 -11.73 1.67
C LEU A 154 1.30 -11.34 3.08
N THR A 155 1.12 -10.08 3.45
CA THR A 155 1.64 -9.52 4.69
C THR A 155 0.56 -9.34 5.76
N GLY A 156 -0.70 -9.31 5.36
CA GLY A 156 -1.85 -8.92 6.20
C GLY A 156 -1.76 -7.45 6.64
N SER A 157 -1.08 -6.62 5.86
CA SER A 157 -0.82 -5.21 6.13
C SER A 157 -0.80 -4.44 4.81
N ARG A 158 -1.06 -3.15 4.89
CA ARG A 158 -0.96 -2.24 3.76
C ARG A 158 0.50 -1.81 3.61
N GLY A 159 1.02 -1.83 2.40
CA GLY A 159 2.38 -1.42 2.05
C GLY A 159 3.35 -2.58 1.80
N ASP A 160 4.48 -2.24 1.18
CA ASP A 160 5.49 -3.19 0.68
C ASP A 160 6.26 -3.88 1.82
N VAL A 161 6.42 -3.20 2.95
CA VAL A 161 7.17 -3.70 4.11
C VAL A 161 6.31 -3.58 5.36
N ALA A 162 6.06 -4.70 6.03
CA ALA A 162 5.35 -4.76 7.30
C ALA A 162 6.28 -5.21 8.43
N ILE A 163 6.42 -4.37 9.46
CA ILE A 163 7.16 -4.70 10.67
C ILE A 163 6.18 -4.97 11.79
N LYS A 164 6.10 -6.21 12.26
CA LYS A 164 5.17 -6.62 13.31
C LYS A 164 5.91 -6.70 14.65
N LEU A 165 5.46 -5.88 15.61
CA LEU A 165 5.95 -5.88 16.98
C LEU A 165 4.98 -6.66 17.87
N PHE A 166 5.51 -7.57 18.70
CA PHE A 166 4.73 -8.40 19.62
C PHE A 166 5.12 -8.09 21.06
N GLY A 167 4.13 -8.04 21.94
CA GLY A 167 4.32 -7.78 23.37
C GLY A 167 3.03 -7.96 24.15
N THR A 168 3.10 -7.76 25.47
CA THR A 168 1.95 -7.92 26.38
C THR A 168 1.38 -6.58 26.87
N SER A 169 2.12 -5.49 26.72
CA SER A 169 1.72 -4.15 27.12
C SER A 169 1.47 -3.28 25.88
N LEU A 170 0.27 -2.74 25.74
CA LEU A 170 -0.09 -1.84 24.61
C LEU A 170 0.76 -0.56 24.61
N ASP A 171 1.01 0.02 25.79
CA ASP A 171 1.80 1.26 25.89
C ASP A 171 3.23 1.04 25.42
N GLU A 172 3.86 -0.09 25.79
CA GLU A 172 5.20 -0.45 25.32
C GLU A 172 5.23 -0.75 23.82
N LEU A 173 4.16 -1.41 23.31
CA LEU A 173 4.03 -1.71 21.89
C LEU A 173 3.88 -0.42 21.07
N ASN A 174 3.03 0.50 21.49
CA ASN A 174 2.82 1.77 20.80
C ASN A 174 4.10 2.62 20.79
N ALA A 175 4.76 2.76 21.96
CA ALA A 175 6.03 3.47 22.05
C ALA A 175 7.15 2.78 21.24
N GLY A 176 7.13 1.47 21.16
CA GLY A 176 8.05 0.68 20.34
C GLY A 176 7.80 0.86 18.84
N ALA A 177 6.53 0.78 18.42
CA ALA A 177 6.13 0.95 17.03
C ALA A 177 6.49 2.35 16.52
N GLN A 178 6.23 3.40 17.30
CA GLN A 178 6.59 4.76 16.94
C GLN A 178 8.12 4.91 16.76
N ARG A 179 8.92 4.38 17.68
CA ARG A 179 10.39 4.42 17.55
C ARG A 179 10.89 3.67 16.32
N ILE A 180 10.26 2.54 15.96
CA ILE A 180 10.59 1.79 14.75
C ILE A 180 10.22 2.62 13.51
N ALA A 181 9.05 3.23 13.48
CA ALA A 181 8.61 4.10 12.38
C ALA A 181 9.59 5.25 12.17
N ASP A 182 10.00 5.95 13.24
CA ASP A 182 10.96 7.07 13.18
C ASP A 182 12.33 6.60 12.64
N LEU A 183 12.78 5.40 13.05
CA LEU A 183 14.03 4.81 12.54
C LEU A 183 13.90 4.47 11.05
N VAL A 184 12.82 3.83 10.63
CA VAL A 184 12.59 3.46 9.23
C VAL A 184 12.46 4.72 8.36
N ALA A 185 11.75 5.75 8.81
CA ALA A 185 11.63 7.02 8.10
C ALA A 185 12.99 7.71 7.85
N SER A 186 14.01 7.42 8.68
CA SER A 186 15.38 7.92 8.48
C SER A 186 16.18 7.16 7.42
N VAL A 187 15.69 6.02 6.93
CA VAL A 187 16.36 5.19 5.92
C VAL A 187 16.11 5.76 4.53
N ALA A 188 17.18 5.97 3.76
CA ALA A 188 17.06 6.46 2.39
C ALA A 188 16.23 5.47 1.52
N GLY A 189 15.18 5.97 0.90
CA GLY A 189 14.24 5.18 0.08
C GLY A 189 13.00 4.69 0.83
N ALA A 190 12.90 4.89 2.15
CA ALA A 190 11.65 4.68 2.87
C ALA A 190 10.74 5.89 2.67
N VAL A 191 9.53 5.65 2.19
CA VAL A 191 8.46 6.66 2.02
C VAL A 191 7.19 6.15 2.72
N ASP A 192 6.31 7.06 3.09
CA ASP A 192 5.00 6.76 3.66
C ASP A 192 5.05 5.80 4.87
N THR A 193 6.07 6.00 5.72
CA THR A 193 6.25 5.18 6.93
C THR A 193 5.22 5.57 7.97
N THR A 194 4.36 4.63 8.36
CA THR A 194 3.34 4.82 9.37
C THR A 194 3.45 3.78 10.48
N ALA A 195 3.06 4.14 11.70
CA ALA A 195 2.89 3.21 12.81
C ALA A 195 1.38 3.09 13.09
N SER A 196 0.83 1.89 12.91
CA SER A 196 -0.55 1.62 13.31
C SER A 196 -0.63 1.54 14.84
N LEU A 197 -1.25 2.54 15.46
CA LEU A 197 -1.38 2.65 16.91
C LEU A 197 -2.82 2.32 17.32
N ASN A 198 -2.96 1.51 18.37
CA ASN A 198 -4.27 1.16 18.94
C ASN A 198 -4.68 2.09 20.11
N GLU A 199 -4.26 3.34 20.08
CA GLU A 199 -4.57 4.32 21.12
C GLU A 199 -5.85 5.09 20.81
N GLY A 200 -6.66 5.32 21.86
CA GLY A 200 -7.83 6.20 21.81
C GLY A 200 -9.09 5.60 21.21
N ALA A 201 -9.08 4.37 20.72
CA ALA A 201 -10.29 3.68 20.27
C ALA A 201 -11.21 3.40 21.48
N GLN A 202 -12.39 3.99 21.47
CA GLN A 202 -13.40 3.76 22.54
C GLN A 202 -14.41 2.72 22.06
N TYR A 203 -14.54 1.65 22.83
CA TYR A 203 -15.54 0.61 22.56
C TYR A 203 -16.61 0.61 23.64
N LEU A 204 -17.88 0.60 23.24
CA LEU A 204 -18.98 0.28 24.13
C LEU A 204 -19.14 -1.23 24.21
N GLN A 205 -18.76 -1.83 25.33
CA GLN A 205 -18.96 -3.23 25.57
C GLN A 205 -20.26 -3.45 26.36
N VAL A 206 -21.26 -4.05 25.71
CA VAL A 206 -22.50 -4.47 26.38
C VAL A 206 -22.34 -5.93 26.82
N LYS A 207 -22.32 -6.18 28.13
CA LYS A 207 -22.29 -7.54 28.71
C LYS A 207 -23.68 -7.92 29.18
N VAL A 208 -24.28 -8.91 28.52
CA VAL A 208 -25.57 -9.45 28.93
C VAL A 208 -25.38 -10.36 30.15
N ASP A 209 -26.07 -10.02 31.23
CA ASP A 209 -26.16 -10.91 32.42
C ASP A 209 -27.21 -12.00 32.12
N ARG A 210 -26.72 -13.15 31.64
CA ARG A 210 -27.58 -14.28 31.23
C ARG A 210 -28.48 -14.81 32.36
N VAL A 211 -28.09 -14.65 33.63
CA VAL A 211 -28.89 -15.11 34.77
C VAL A 211 -30.05 -14.15 35.00
N ARG A 212 -29.82 -12.85 34.91
CA ARG A 212 -30.87 -11.83 35.05
C ARG A 212 -31.83 -11.82 33.87
N SER A 213 -31.29 -11.90 32.62
CA SER A 213 -32.13 -11.95 31.41
C SER A 213 -33.03 -13.18 31.41
N GLY A 214 -32.53 -14.38 31.78
CA GLY A 214 -33.34 -15.58 31.91
C GLY A 214 -34.43 -15.48 32.99
N ARG A 215 -34.17 -14.76 34.10
CA ARG A 215 -35.22 -14.49 35.14
C ARG A 215 -36.30 -13.53 34.63
N LEU A 216 -36.01 -12.71 33.66
CA LEU A 216 -36.95 -11.77 33.03
C LEU A 216 -37.64 -12.39 31.79
N GLY A 217 -37.33 -13.66 31.49
CA GLY A 217 -37.87 -14.36 30.31
C GLY A 217 -37.32 -13.92 28.97
N LEU A 218 -36.18 -13.18 28.98
CA LEU A 218 -35.50 -12.75 27.78
C LEU A 218 -34.46 -13.77 27.35
N ASP A 219 -34.54 -14.26 26.13
CA ASP A 219 -33.51 -15.14 25.55
C ASP A 219 -32.28 -14.36 25.11
N SER A 220 -31.12 -15.03 25.17
CA SER A 220 -29.84 -14.41 24.71
C SER A 220 -29.91 -14.00 23.24
N ASP A 221 -30.65 -14.71 22.41
CA ASP A 221 -30.81 -14.44 20.99
C ASP A 221 -31.71 -13.21 20.70
N GLU A 222 -32.60 -12.86 21.66
CA GLU A 222 -33.42 -11.64 21.56
C GLU A 222 -32.66 -10.36 21.97
N LEU A 223 -31.50 -10.53 22.63
CA LEU A 223 -30.67 -9.44 23.15
C LEU A 223 -29.41 -9.14 22.28
N GLN A 224 -29.14 -9.94 21.26
CA GLN A 224 -28.11 -9.71 20.27
C GLN A 224 -28.63 -8.95 19.07
#